data_66295ff24840344f4beb74424525a865
#
_entry.id   66295ff24840344f4beb74424525a865
#
_cell.length_a   1.000
_cell.length_b   1.000
_cell.length_c   1.000
_cell.angle_alpha   90.00
_cell.angle_beta   90.00
_cell.angle_gamma   90.00
#
_symmetry.space_group_name_H-M   'P 1'
#
loop_
_entity.id
_entity.type
_entity.pdbx_description
1 polymer ?
#
loop_
_entity_poly.entity_id
_entity_poly.type
_entity_poly.pdbx_seq_one_letter_code
_entity_poly.pdbx_strand_id
1 'polypeptide(L)'
;MDKAIELIGRILLGHIFLMAGFSKIGAGYAGTAGYMDSMGVPGALLPAVIILEIVGGLMVIVGFKVKWAAYALAGFTAVAGIIFHSNFADQMQMILFMKNMSITGGLLLLSTYGSGQLSLDNKLSK
;
A
#
# COMPACT_ATOMS: atom_id res chain seq x y z
N MET A 1 -10.67 -0.71 22.74
CA MET A 1 -10.85 -0.45 21.30
C MET A 1 -11.74 -1.53 20.71
N ASP A 2 -12.68 -1.12 19.89
CA ASP A 2 -13.59 -2.05 19.24
C ASP A 2 -12.84 -2.89 18.19
N LYS A 3 -12.84 -4.20 18.36
CA LYS A 3 -12.13 -5.11 17.47
C LYS A 3 -12.70 -5.11 16.04
N ALA A 4 -14.00 -4.85 15.91
CA ALA A 4 -14.62 -4.73 14.58
C ALA A 4 -14.10 -3.50 13.84
N ILE A 5 -13.93 -2.38 14.54
CA ILE A 5 -13.39 -1.15 13.95
C ILE A 5 -11.95 -1.36 13.51
N GLU A 6 -11.16 -2.05 14.30
CA GLU A 6 -9.78 -2.38 13.93
C GLU A 6 -9.72 -3.22 12.65
N LEU A 7 -10.57 -4.23 12.56
CA LEU A 7 -10.67 -5.08 11.37
C LEU A 7 -11.11 -4.27 10.14
N ILE A 8 -12.16 -3.46 10.28
CA ILE A 8 -12.65 -2.64 9.18
C ILE A 8 -11.55 -1.68 8.71
N GLY A 9 -10.84 -1.05 9.64
CA GLY A 9 -9.73 -0.16 9.30
C GLY A 9 -8.65 -0.85 8.49
N ARG A 10 -8.28 -2.09 8.86
CA ARG A 10 -7.28 -2.85 8.11
C ARG A 10 -7.77 -3.23 6.72
N ILE A 11 -9.04 -3.61 6.61
CA ILE A 11 -9.63 -3.95 5.30
C ILE A 11 -9.61 -2.72 4.39
N LEU A 12 -10.04 -1.58 4.90
CA LEU A 12 -10.07 -0.34 4.11
C LEU A 12 -8.67 0.10 3.71
N LEU A 13 -7.71 0.00 4.61
CA LEU A 13 -6.33 0.42 4.33
C LEU A 13 -5.63 -0.54 3.37
N GLY A 14 -5.86 -1.83 3.51
CA GLY A 14 -5.17 -2.83 2.69
C GLY A 14 -5.78 -3.03 1.31
N HIS A 15 -7.08 -2.77 1.14
CA HIS A 15 -7.74 -3.08 -0.13
C HIS A 15 -7.20 -2.26 -1.31
N ILE A 16 -6.77 -1.03 -1.07
CA ILE A 16 -6.26 -0.18 -2.15
C ILE A 16 -4.99 -0.78 -2.77
N PHE A 17 -4.13 -1.38 -1.94
CA PHE A 17 -2.91 -2.02 -2.43
C PHE A 17 -3.24 -3.29 -3.20
N LEU A 18 -4.16 -4.09 -2.68
CA LEU A 18 -4.59 -5.31 -3.35
C LEU A 18 -5.18 -5.01 -4.72
N MET A 19 -6.08 -4.04 -4.80
CA MET A 19 -6.71 -3.65 -6.07
C MET A 19 -5.70 -3.01 -7.01
N ALA A 20 -4.80 -2.18 -6.49
CA ALA A 20 -3.75 -1.55 -7.30
C ALA A 20 -2.82 -2.60 -7.92
N GLY A 21 -2.44 -3.61 -7.13
CA GLY A 21 -1.60 -4.70 -7.65
C GLY A 21 -2.31 -5.49 -8.73
N PHE A 22 -3.56 -5.85 -8.51
CA PHE A 22 -4.33 -6.58 -9.52
C PHE A 22 -4.52 -5.78 -10.80
N SER A 23 -4.70 -4.46 -10.70
CA SER A 23 -4.90 -3.61 -11.89
C SER A 23 -3.66 -3.54 -12.79
N LYS A 24 -2.50 -3.91 -12.26
CA LYS A 24 -1.23 -3.87 -13.01
C LYS A 24 -0.93 -5.19 -13.72
N ILE A 25 -1.75 -6.21 -13.52
CA ILE A 25 -1.59 -7.52 -14.17
C ILE A 25 -2.37 -7.49 -15.49
N GLY A 26 -1.90 -8.26 -16.47
CA GLY A 26 -2.60 -8.39 -17.75
C GLY A 26 -2.50 -7.13 -18.58
N ALA A 27 -3.63 -6.59 -19.01
CA ALA A 27 -3.67 -5.45 -19.94
C ALA A 27 -3.02 -4.18 -19.37
N GLY A 28 -3.01 -4.03 -18.05
CA GLY A 28 -2.40 -2.86 -17.40
C GLY A 28 -0.89 -2.92 -17.27
N TYR A 29 -0.29 -4.09 -17.50
CA TYR A 29 1.14 -4.30 -17.21
C TYR A 29 2.05 -3.43 -18.09
N ALA A 30 1.89 -3.52 -19.40
CA ALA A 30 2.77 -2.80 -20.32
C ALA A 30 2.67 -1.28 -20.16
N GLY A 31 1.46 -0.78 -19.97
CA GLY A 31 1.25 0.66 -19.73
C GLY A 31 1.91 1.14 -18.45
N THR A 32 1.79 0.37 -17.38
CA THR A 32 2.40 0.71 -16.10
C THR A 32 3.93 0.68 -16.20
N ALA A 33 4.50 -0.36 -16.80
CA ALA A 33 5.94 -0.46 -16.99
C ALA A 33 6.49 0.70 -17.82
N GLY A 34 5.78 1.06 -18.91
CA GLY A 34 6.17 2.19 -19.72
C GLY A 34 6.10 3.51 -18.98
N TYR A 35 5.07 3.71 -18.17
CA TYR A 35 4.96 4.90 -17.35
C TYR A 35 6.11 5.00 -16.33
N MET A 36 6.44 3.88 -15.69
CA MET A 36 7.57 3.84 -14.74
C MET A 36 8.87 4.25 -15.45
N ASP A 37 9.13 3.69 -16.63
CA ASP A 37 10.33 4.04 -17.40
C ASP A 37 10.35 5.53 -17.71
N SER A 38 9.22 6.12 -18.07
CA SER A 38 9.13 7.55 -18.39
C SER A 38 9.43 8.44 -17.18
N MET A 39 9.25 7.92 -15.98
CA MET A 39 9.50 8.65 -14.73
C MET A 39 10.86 8.31 -14.11
N GLY A 40 11.69 7.58 -14.82
CA GLY A 40 13.03 7.24 -14.35
C GLY A 40 13.10 6.02 -13.44
N VAL A 41 12.00 5.26 -13.34
CA VAL A 41 11.98 4.03 -12.54
C VAL A 41 11.96 2.84 -13.49
N PRO A 42 12.94 1.92 -13.42
CA PRO A 42 12.96 0.80 -14.37
C PRO A 42 11.67 -0.01 -14.34
N GLY A 43 11.03 -0.14 -15.51
CA GLY A 43 9.80 -0.92 -15.64
C GLY A 43 9.99 -2.39 -15.28
N ALA A 44 11.23 -2.88 -15.32
CA ALA A 44 11.57 -4.24 -14.91
C ALA A 44 11.31 -4.49 -13.41
N LEU A 45 11.15 -3.42 -12.61
CA LEU A 45 10.79 -3.54 -11.19
C LEU A 45 9.30 -3.78 -10.97
N LEU A 46 8.49 -3.70 -12.03
CA LEU A 46 7.04 -3.83 -11.87
C LEU A 46 6.59 -5.16 -11.24
N PRO A 47 7.17 -6.32 -11.57
CA PRO A 47 6.80 -7.55 -10.87
C PRO A 47 6.98 -7.46 -9.36
N ALA A 48 8.05 -6.83 -8.89
CA ALA A 48 8.28 -6.63 -7.47
C ALA A 48 7.22 -5.72 -6.85
N VAL A 49 6.82 -4.67 -7.57
CA VAL A 49 5.75 -3.75 -7.12
C VAL A 49 4.43 -4.51 -6.98
N ILE A 50 4.08 -5.32 -7.97
CA ILE A 50 2.84 -6.10 -7.96
C ILE A 50 2.83 -7.05 -6.76
N ILE A 51 3.93 -7.77 -6.54
CA ILE A 51 4.04 -8.69 -5.40
C ILE A 51 3.89 -7.94 -4.08
N LEU A 52 4.59 -6.83 -3.94
CA LEU A 52 4.51 -6.01 -2.72
C LEU A 52 3.07 -5.54 -2.46
N GLU A 53 2.40 -5.05 -3.48
CA GLU A 53 1.05 -4.53 -3.32
C GLU A 53 0.04 -5.64 -2.99
N ILE A 54 0.09 -6.76 -3.70
CA ILE A 54 -0.87 -7.84 -3.48
C ILE A 54 -0.59 -8.53 -2.14
N VAL A 55 0.65 -8.96 -1.93
CA VAL A 55 1.01 -9.69 -0.71
C VAL A 55 0.92 -8.78 0.50
N GLY A 56 1.47 -7.58 0.41
CA GLY A 56 1.42 -6.61 1.52
C GLY A 56 -0.01 -6.21 1.87
N GLY A 57 -0.84 -5.97 0.85
CA GLY A 57 -2.25 -5.65 1.07
C GLY A 57 -3.00 -6.78 1.76
N LEU A 58 -2.78 -8.02 1.32
CA LEU A 58 -3.39 -9.20 1.97
C LEU A 58 -2.92 -9.34 3.42
N MET A 59 -1.62 -9.14 3.67
CA MET A 59 -1.08 -9.23 5.02
C MET A 59 -1.73 -8.22 5.96
N VAL A 60 -1.96 -7.00 5.49
CA VAL A 60 -2.64 -5.98 6.27
C VAL A 60 -4.09 -6.39 6.54
N ILE A 61 -4.80 -6.87 5.51
CA ILE A 61 -6.22 -7.23 5.64
C ILE A 61 -6.40 -8.37 6.65
N VAL A 62 -5.63 -9.44 6.51
CA VAL A 62 -5.75 -10.59 7.43
C VAL A 62 -5.04 -10.35 8.75
N GLY A 63 -4.20 -9.34 8.84
CA GLY A 63 -3.47 -9.01 10.05
C GLY A 63 -2.30 -9.94 10.32
N PHE A 64 -1.55 -10.34 9.28
CA PHE A 64 -0.40 -11.21 9.41
C PHE A 64 0.89 -10.42 9.27
N LYS A 65 1.75 -10.51 10.29
CA LYS A 65 3.02 -9.75 10.35
C LYS A 65 2.80 -8.30 9.95
N VAL A 66 1.76 -7.73 10.49
CA VAL A 66 1.23 -6.42 10.08
C VAL A 66 2.27 -5.31 10.23
N LYS A 67 3.11 -5.38 11.25
CA LYS A 67 4.14 -4.38 11.47
C LYS A 67 5.08 -4.27 10.27
N TRP A 68 5.54 -5.41 9.76
CA TRP A 68 6.48 -5.44 8.65
C TRP A 68 5.82 -5.09 7.33
N ALA A 69 4.60 -5.60 7.10
CA ALA A 69 3.82 -5.24 5.91
C ALA A 69 3.54 -3.74 5.88
N ALA A 70 3.17 -3.16 7.01
CA ALA A 70 2.89 -1.74 7.10
C ALA A 70 4.12 -0.89 6.83
N TYR A 71 5.29 -1.26 7.35
CA TYR A 71 6.53 -0.55 7.06
C TYR A 71 6.87 -0.60 5.57
N ALA A 72 6.79 -1.79 4.97
CA ALA A 72 7.12 -1.94 3.54
C ALA A 72 6.18 -1.13 2.66
N LEU A 73 4.88 -1.20 2.93
CA LEU A 73 3.88 -0.45 2.17
C LEU A 73 3.99 1.05 2.42
N ALA A 74 4.30 1.48 3.65
CA ALA A 74 4.47 2.90 3.96
C ALA A 74 5.65 3.48 3.18
N GLY A 75 6.78 2.80 3.19
CA GLY A 75 7.95 3.23 2.42
C GLY A 75 7.66 3.30 0.93
N PHE A 76 7.03 2.26 0.39
CA PHE A 76 6.65 2.22 -1.01
C PHE A 76 5.69 3.36 -1.37
N THR A 77 4.66 3.58 -0.55
CA THR A 77 3.64 4.60 -0.83
C THR A 77 4.22 6.01 -0.78
N ALA A 78 5.08 6.29 0.20
CA ALA A 78 5.73 7.58 0.31
C ALA A 78 6.63 7.86 -0.89
N VAL A 79 7.48 6.90 -1.25
CA VAL A 79 8.40 7.04 -2.38
C VAL A 79 7.63 7.18 -3.69
N ALA A 80 6.58 6.37 -3.88
CA ALA A 80 5.75 6.45 -5.08
C ALA A 80 5.09 7.83 -5.20
N GLY A 81 4.61 8.39 -4.09
CA GLY A 81 4.04 9.73 -4.10
C GLY A 81 5.05 10.78 -4.51
N ILE A 82 6.27 10.70 -3.99
CA ILE A 82 7.33 11.64 -4.34
C ILE A 82 7.73 11.52 -5.81
N ILE A 83 7.83 10.30 -6.34
CA ILE A 83 8.27 10.09 -7.72
C ILE A 83 7.17 10.43 -8.72
N PHE A 84 5.94 9.93 -8.51
CA PHE A 84 4.89 9.96 -9.53
C PHE A 84 3.90 11.09 -9.36
N HIS A 85 3.83 11.73 -8.19
CA HIS A 85 2.81 12.73 -7.87
C HIS A 85 3.42 14.02 -7.30
N SER A 86 4.58 14.43 -7.80
CA SER A 86 5.27 15.63 -7.27
C SER A 86 5.09 16.88 -8.14
N ASN A 87 4.37 16.79 -9.25
CA ASN A 87 4.08 17.95 -10.07
C ASN A 87 2.91 18.74 -9.46
N PHE A 88 3.22 19.61 -8.50
CA PHE A 88 2.20 20.34 -7.74
C PHE A 88 1.53 21.46 -8.51
N ALA A 89 2.01 21.77 -9.72
CA ALA A 89 1.29 22.69 -10.62
C ALA A 89 -0.01 22.07 -11.12
N ASP A 90 -0.10 20.75 -11.16
CA ASP A 90 -1.32 20.01 -11.50
C ASP A 90 -2.07 19.69 -10.20
N GLN A 91 -3.30 20.23 -10.08
CA GLN A 91 -4.11 20.03 -8.86
C GLN A 91 -4.39 18.55 -8.59
N MET A 92 -4.64 17.75 -9.62
CA MET A 92 -4.87 16.32 -9.45
C MET A 92 -3.63 15.62 -8.87
N GLN A 93 -2.44 15.99 -9.35
CA GLN A 93 -1.19 15.43 -8.82
C GLN A 93 -0.99 15.79 -7.36
N MET A 94 -1.33 17.03 -6.98
CA MET A 94 -1.24 17.44 -5.58
C MET A 94 -2.15 16.60 -4.69
N ILE A 95 -3.39 16.35 -5.14
CA ILE A 95 -4.35 15.53 -4.38
C ILE A 95 -3.84 14.10 -4.25
N LEU A 96 -3.30 13.52 -5.33
CA LEU A 96 -2.75 12.16 -5.29
C LEU A 96 -1.55 12.07 -4.36
N PHE A 97 -0.69 13.10 -4.33
CA PHE A 97 0.41 13.14 -3.39
C PHE A 97 -0.09 13.16 -1.94
N MET A 98 -1.06 14.02 -1.65
CA MET A 98 -1.63 14.12 -0.30
C MET A 98 -2.31 12.81 0.12
N LYS A 99 -2.99 12.16 -0.82
CA LYS A 99 -3.59 10.85 -0.58
C LYS A 99 -2.53 9.82 -0.18
N ASN A 100 -1.41 9.79 -0.91
CA ASN A 100 -0.32 8.86 -0.59
C ASN A 100 0.28 9.15 0.79
N MET A 101 0.43 10.42 1.13
CA MET A 101 0.95 10.78 2.46
C MET A 101 -0.02 10.39 3.56
N SER A 102 -1.33 10.53 3.33
CA SER A 102 -2.35 10.11 4.30
C SER A 102 -2.34 8.60 4.50
N ILE A 103 -2.23 7.84 3.42
CA ILE A 103 -2.14 6.37 3.49
C ILE A 103 -0.86 5.96 4.25
N THR A 104 0.25 6.62 3.96
CA THR A 104 1.52 6.38 4.65
C THR A 104 1.36 6.62 6.16
N GLY A 105 0.69 7.70 6.55
CA GLY A 105 0.42 7.99 7.96
C GLY A 105 -0.40 6.90 8.62
N GLY A 106 -1.45 6.43 7.95
CA GLY A 106 -2.27 5.33 8.45
C GLY A 106 -1.48 4.05 8.64
N LEU A 107 -0.61 3.73 7.67
CA LEU A 107 0.26 2.53 7.76
C LEU A 107 1.25 2.64 8.92
N LEU A 108 1.83 3.83 9.14
CA LEU A 108 2.74 4.04 10.27
C LEU A 108 2.03 3.85 11.60
N LEU A 109 0.81 4.37 11.73
CA LEU A 109 0.01 4.16 12.94
C LEU A 109 -0.28 2.67 13.14
N LEU A 110 -0.66 1.98 12.06
CA LEU A 110 -0.92 0.54 12.11
C LEU A 110 0.32 -0.23 12.57
N SER A 111 1.50 0.16 12.09
CA SER A 111 2.75 -0.51 12.49
C SER A 111 3.02 -0.36 13.99
N THR A 112 2.56 0.74 14.59
CA THR A 112 2.76 1.03 16.01
C THR A 112 1.73 0.34 16.89
N TYR A 113 0.45 0.40 16.50
CA TYR A 113 -0.64 -0.15 17.33
C TYR A 113 -0.90 -1.63 17.07
N GLY A 114 -0.42 -2.17 15.97
CA GLY A 114 -0.56 -3.59 15.66
C GLY A 114 -1.88 -3.94 15.01
N SER A 115 -2.08 -5.24 14.83
CA SER A 115 -3.15 -5.79 13.99
C SER A 115 -4.52 -5.84 14.66
N GLY A 116 -4.58 -5.71 15.99
CA GLY A 116 -5.83 -5.84 16.73
C GLY A 116 -6.20 -7.28 17.04
N GLN A 117 -7.38 -7.47 17.62
CA GLN A 117 -7.82 -8.79 18.13
C GLN A 117 -8.30 -9.71 17.02
N LEU A 118 -9.00 -9.18 16.01
CA LEU A 118 -9.48 -9.99 14.89
C LEU A 118 -8.42 -10.03 13.80
N SER A 119 -7.35 -10.77 14.05
CA SER A 119 -6.20 -10.80 13.14
C SER A 119 -5.48 -12.14 13.27
N LEU A 120 -4.75 -12.49 12.22
CA LEU A 120 -3.92 -13.68 12.21
C LEU A 120 -2.76 -13.56 13.21
N ASP A 121 -2.17 -12.36 13.33
CA ASP A 121 -1.11 -12.11 14.31
C ASP A 121 -1.58 -12.41 15.73
N ASN A 122 -2.78 -11.96 16.08
CA ASN A 122 -3.32 -12.23 17.41
C ASN A 122 -3.58 -13.72 17.63
N LYS A 123 -4.11 -14.39 16.61
CA LYS A 123 -4.39 -15.82 16.70
C LYS A 123 -3.10 -16.63 16.87
N LEU A 124 -2.05 -16.27 16.13
CA LEU A 124 -0.78 -16.98 16.17
C LEU A 124 0.04 -16.69 17.42
N SER A 125 -0.22 -15.57 18.10
CA SER A 125 0.48 -15.21 19.32
C SER A 125 -0.03 -15.96 20.55
N LYS A 126 -1.14 -16.69 20.43
CA LYS A 126 -1.71 -17.50 21.52
C LYS A 126 -1.18 -18.98 21.48
#